data_6fb8b340ebaefe5bc33dfdc1bc9656ef
#
_entry.id   6fb8b340ebaefe5bc33dfdc1bc9656ef
#
_cell.length_a   1.000
_cell.length_b   1.000
_cell.length_c   1.000
_cell.angle_alpha   90.00
_cell.angle_beta   90.00
_cell.angle_gamma   90.00
#
_symmetry.space_group_name_H-M   'P 1'
#
loop_
_entity.id
_entity.type
_entity.pdbx_description
1 polymer ?
#
loop_
_entity_poly.entity_id
_entity_poly.type
_entity_poly.pdbx_seq_one_letter_code
_entity_poly.pdbx_strand_id
1 'polypeptide(L)'
;GDYYVDFADDNAPDGKVVKLGDIIAYHNETTVDWIGGFLQGNYETDKLNLYGMGGLSSITYTYEDHFAVNVDEDGNEIDNLVKADAITTYQLKGGGLYNINDNVGVFLNAGLVEKAPILDNVIYYDGTVATDPANEKFIASEFGVNYGTEKFGVKVSAYNTDWKDRNLTKSVSTGQGSSGDTDIIFLKGVDQNHKGIEIETKVK
;
A
#
# COMPACT_ATOMS: atom_id res chain seq x y z
N GLY A 1 5.60 -29.81 -31.30
CA GLY A 1 5.54 -29.04 -32.55
C GLY A 1 5.97 -27.61 -32.27
N ASP A 2 6.67 -27.03 -33.22
CA ASP A 2 7.08 -25.63 -33.13
C ASP A 2 5.86 -24.75 -33.45
N TYR A 3 5.65 -23.72 -32.68
CA TYR A 3 4.58 -22.75 -32.90
C TYR A 3 5.20 -21.43 -33.37
N TYR A 4 4.58 -20.83 -34.39
CA TYR A 4 4.92 -19.48 -34.80
C TYR A 4 4.07 -18.50 -34.01
N VAL A 5 4.71 -17.57 -33.33
CA VAL A 5 4.01 -16.45 -32.65
C VAL A 5 3.99 -15.31 -33.65
N ASP A 6 2.80 -15.02 -34.16
CA ASP A 6 2.53 -13.86 -35.01
C ASP A 6 1.53 -12.98 -34.25
N PHE A 7 2.00 -12.32 -33.19
CA PHE A 7 1.23 -11.35 -32.49
C PHE A 7 1.75 -9.95 -32.82
N ALA A 8 0.84 -9.10 -33.24
CA ALA A 8 1.03 -7.66 -33.30
C ALA A 8 1.01 -7.05 -31.88
N ASP A 9 1.70 -7.68 -30.93
CA ASP A 9 1.89 -7.15 -29.59
C ASP A 9 3.32 -6.64 -29.55
N ASP A 10 3.50 -5.34 -29.33
CA ASP A 10 4.78 -4.64 -29.29
C ASP A 10 5.77 -5.23 -28.28
N ASN A 11 5.27 -6.08 -27.37
CA ASN A 11 6.04 -6.75 -26.31
C ASN A 11 6.31 -8.24 -26.57
N ALA A 12 5.90 -8.81 -27.71
CA ALA A 12 6.19 -10.20 -28.03
C ALA A 12 7.38 -10.28 -28.99
N PRO A 13 8.25 -11.32 -28.86
CA PRO A 13 9.38 -11.51 -29.79
C PRO A 13 8.87 -11.89 -31.16
N ASP A 14 8.64 -10.91 -32.02
CA ASP A 14 8.14 -11.08 -33.39
C ASP A 14 8.98 -12.05 -34.21
N GLY A 15 8.31 -12.98 -34.90
CA GLY A 15 8.92 -13.91 -35.84
C GLY A 15 9.78 -14.98 -35.20
N LYS A 16 9.81 -15.13 -33.89
CA LYS A 16 10.58 -16.18 -33.20
C LYS A 16 9.82 -17.49 -33.18
N VAL A 17 10.47 -18.58 -33.56
CA VAL A 17 9.94 -19.93 -33.35
C VAL A 17 10.02 -20.30 -31.88
N VAL A 18 8.88 -20.57 -31.27
CA VAL A 18 8.77 -20.89 -29.85
C VAL A 18 8.34 -22.33 -29.62
N LYS A 19 8.72 -22.90 -28.48
CA LYS A 19 8.40 -24.26 -28.05
C LYS A 19 7.59 -24.24 -26.79
N LEU A 20 7.02 -25.38 -26.43
CA LEU A 20 6.32 -25.52 -25.15
C LEU A 20 7.25 -25.21 -23.97
N GLY A 21 6.89 -24.22 -23.17
CA GLY A 21 7.66 -23.73 -22.03
C GLY A 21 8.34 -22.37 -22.28
N ASP A 22 8.38 -21.90 -23.53
CA ASP A 22 8.89 -20.57 -23.84
C ASP A 22 7.89 -19.48 -23.42
N ILE A 23 8.40 -18.33 -23.00
CA ILE A 23 7.60 -17.15 -22.67
C ILE A 23 7.26 -16.42 -23.96
N ILE A 24 5.97 -16.17 -24.22
CA ILE A 24 5.50 -15.71 -25.52
C ILE A 24 4.66 -14.42 -25.48
N ALA A 25 4.18 -13.99 -24.32
CA ALA A 25 3.25 -12.85 -24.21
C ALA A 25 3.88 -11.64 -23.52
N TYR A 26 4.40 -11.83 -22.34
CA TYR A 26 5.11 -10.78 -21.57
C TYR A 26 6.17 -11.43 -20.68
N HIS A 27 7.25 -10.72 -20.43
CA HIS A 27 8.35 -11.17 -19.58
C HIS A 27 8.89 -9.98 -18.80
N ASN A 28 8.20 -9.65 -17.72
CA ASN A 28 8.53 -8.51 -16.88
C ASN A 28 8.98 -8.99 -15.50
N GLU A 29 9.96 -8.31 -14.95
CA GLU A 29 10.44 -8.55 -13.59
C GLU A 29 10.33 -7.26 -12.77
N THR A 30 9.86 -7.40 -11.53
CA THR A 30 9.76 -6.28 -10.60
C THR A 30 10.51 -6.60 -9.32
N THR A 31 11.43 -5.73 -8.95
CA THR A 31 12.14 -5.81 -7.68
C THR A 31 11.67 -4.71 -6.75
N VAL A 32 11.39 -5.07 -5.51
CA VAL A 32 11.01 -4.15 -4.45
C VAL A 32 12.04 -4.23 -3.33
N ASP A 33 12.82 -3.16 -3.17
CA ASP A 33 13.76 -3.01 -2.07
C ASP A 33 13.13 -2.19 -0.96
N TRP A 34 13.11 -2.72 0.25
CA TRP A 34 12.56 -2.03 1.41
C TRP A 34 13.53 -2.08 2.58
N ILE A 35 13.72 -0.93 3.22
CA ILE A 35 14.46 -0.80 4.47
C ILE A 35 13.68 0.08 5.43
N GLY A 36 13.65 -0.29 6.70
CA GLY A 36 12.99 0.51 7.72
C GLY A 36 13.44 0.18 9.12
N GLY A 37 13.13 1.11 10.02
CA GLY A 37 13.40 0.97 11.43
C GLY A 37 12.34 1.69 12.27
N PHE A 38 12.16 1.23 13.49
CA PHE A 38 11.24 1.85 14.43
C PHE A 38 11.80 1.82 15.86
N LEU A 39 11.29 2.76 16.66
CA LEU A 39 11.51 2.81 18.10
C LEU A 39 10.16 2.88 18.80
N GLN A 40 10.01 2.09 19.86
CA GLN A 40 8.84 2.10 20.71
C GLN A 40 9.25 2.20 22.18
N GLY A 41 8.52 2.99 22.94
CA GLY A 41 8.65 3.12 24.40
C GLY A 41 7.32 2.95 25.08
N ASN A 42 7.35 2.33 26.26
CA ASN A 42 6.21 2.20 27.16
C ASN A 42 6.58 2.75 28.53
N TYR A 43 5.63 3.43 29.16
CA TYR A 43 5.73 3.88 30.54
C TYR A 43 4.50 3.43 31.30
N GLU A 44 4.68 2.69 32.38
CA GLU A 44 3.61 2.07 33.15
C GLU A 44 3.75 2.39 34.64
N THR A 45 2.62 2.74 35.24
CA THR A 45 2.42 2.89 36.69
C THR A 45 1.14 2.18 37.09
N ASP A 46 0.81 2.15 38.37
CA ASP A 46 -0.45 1.56 38.88
C ASP A 46 -1.70 2.11 38.18
N LYS A 47 -1.68 3.40 37.80
CA LYS A 47 -2.84 4.09 37.20
C LYS A 47 -2.69 4.53 35.77
N LEU A 48 -1.46 4.63 35.27
CA LEU A 48 -1.18 5.19 33.96
C LEU A 48 -0.32 4.25 33.15
N ASN A 49 -0.79 3.90 31.95
CA ASN A 49 0.00 3.21 30.94
C ASN A 49 0.05 4.10 29.70
N LEU A 50 1.26 4.46 29.26
CA LEU A 50 1.51 5.23 28.06
C LEU A 50 2.38 4.44 27.11
N TYR A 51 2.14 4.58 25.83
CA TYR A 51 3.05 4.10 24.81
C TYR A 51 3.26 5.14 23.70
N GLY A 52 4.42 5.08 23.08
CA GLY A 52 4.74 5.86 21.89
C GLY A 52 5.61 5.05 20.96
N MET A 53 5.40 5.21 19.67
CA MET A 53 6.15 4.55 18.62
C MET A 53 6.40 5.53 17.48
N GLY A 54 7.63 5.55 16.98
CA GLY A 54 8.01 6.25 15.76
C GLY A 54 8.78 5.33 14.84
N GLY A 55 8.56 5.44 13.53
CA GLY A 55 9.24 4.63 12.54
C GLY A 55 9.40 5.38 11.23
N LEU A 56 10.45 5.01 10.49
CA LEU A 56 10.76 5.48 9.16
C LEU A 56 11.05 4.27 8.28
N SER A 57 10.62 4.33 7.02
CA SER A 57 11.01 3.36 6.01
C SER A 57 11.22 4.00 4.66
N SER A 58 11.99 3.32 3.82
CA SER A 58 12.25 3.70 2.43
C SER A 58 12.01 2.50 1.56
N ILE A 59 11.31 2.70 0.45
CA ILE A 59 11.01 1.69 -0.55
C ILE A 59 11.47 2.18 -1.92
N THR A 60 12.05 1.28 -2.71
CA THR A 60 12.47 1.53 -4.08
C THR A 60 11.89 0.45 -4.97
N TYR A 61 11.37 0.85 -6.12
CA TYR A 61 10.85 -0.05 -7.14
C TYR A 61 11.79 -0.05 -8.34
N THR A 62 12.05 -1.26 -8.85
CA THR A 62 12.78 -1.47 -10.09
C THR A 62 11.92 -2.37 -10.97
N TYR A 63 11.80 -2.02 -12.24
CA TYR A 63 11.03 -2.73 -13.24
C TYR A 63 11.92 -3.02 -14.44
N GLU A 64 11.87 -4.23 -14.96
CA GLU A 64 12.60 -4.65 -16.14
C GLU A 64 11.64 -5.37 -17.10
N ASP A 65 11.64 -4.96 -18.36
CA ASP A 65 10.91 -5.63 -19.43
C ASP A 65 11.91 -6.31 -20.35
N HIS A 66 11.94 -7.63 -20.30
CA HIS A 66 12.88 -8.46 -21.05
C HIS A 66 12.52 -8.59 -22.55
N PHE A 67 11.35 -8.12 -22.96
CA PHE A 67 10.97 -8.09 -24.38
C PHE A 67 11.14 -6.71 -25.02
N ALA A 68 11.13 -5.64 -24.24
CA ALA A 68 11.39 -4.32 -24.77
C ALA A 68 12.88 -4.17 -25.13
N VAL A 69 13.15 -3.69 -26.32
CA VAL A 69 14.50 -3.39 -26.79
C VAL A 69 14.68 -1.89 -26.79
N ASN A 70 15.50 -1.40 -25.85
CA ASN A 70 15.96 -0.03 -25.87
C ASN A 70 17.33 0.04 -26.56
N VAL A 71 17.60 1.13 -27.25
CA VAL A 71 18.90 1.40 -27.87
C VAL A 71 19.44 2.72 -27.37
N ASP A 72 20.76 2.80 -27.16
CA ASP A 72 21.45 4.04 -26.85
C ASP A 72 21.56 4.96 -28.09
N GLU A 73 22.17 6.12 -27.92
CA GLU A 73 22.38 7.09 -29.02
C GLU A 73 23.27 6.54 -30.15
N ASP A 74 24.08 5.53 -29.85
CA ASP A 74 24.97 4.86 -30.81
C ASP A 74 24.31 3.64 -31.49
N GLY A 75 23.06 3.30 -31.09
CA GLY A 75 22.28 2.18 -31.64
C GLY A 75 22.60 0.81 -31.03
N ASN A 76 23.29 0.75 -29.88
CA ASN A 76 23.51 -0.48 -29.15
C ASN A 76 22.31 -0.80 -28.27
N GLU A 77 21.93 -2.08 -28.17
CA GLU A 77 20.89 -2.55 -27.25
C GLU A 77 21.33 -2.30 -25.80
N ILE A 78 20.43 -1.71 -25.00
CA ILE A 78 20.60 -1.51 -23.58
C ILE A 78 19.45 -2.17 -22.80
N ASP A 79 19.75 -2.57 -21.56
CA ASP A 79 18.74 -3.16 -20.68
C ASP A 79 17.58 -2.20 -20.46
N ASN A 80 16.35 -2.71 -20.58
CA ASN A 80 15.15 -1.94 -20.29
C ASN A 80 14.84 -1.97 -18.78
N LEU A 81 15.80 -1.47 -18.01
CA LEU A 81 15.71 -1.39 -16.56
C LEU A 81 15.29 0.01 -16.14
N VAL A 82 14.14 0.10 -15.51
CA VAL A 82 13.58 1.34 -14.97
C VAL A 82 13.63 1.29 -13.44
N LYS A 83 14.22 2.31 -12.83
CA LYS A 83 14.30 2.44 -11.38
C LYS A 83 13.67 3.75 -10.93
N ALA A 84 12.68 3.66 -10.04
CA ALA A 84 12.08 4.83 -9.42
C ALA A 84 12.93 5.35 -8.26
N ASP A 85 12.79 6.63 -7.97
CA ASP A 85 13.38 7.23 -6.78
C ASP A 85 12.85 6.59 -5.50
N ALA A 86 13.68 6.59 -4.45
CA ALA A 86 13.30 6.03 -3.17
C ALA A 86 12.18 6.84 -2.51
N ILE A 87 11.11 6.17 -2.15
CA ILE A 87 9.94 6.75 -1.48
C ILE A 87 10.08 6.53 0.01
N THR A 88 10.13 7.61 0.77
CA THR A 88 10.21 7.56 2.23
C THR A 88 8.82 7.65 2.84
N THR A 89 8.57 6.84 3.86
CA THR A 89 7.35 6.88 4.66
C THR A 89 7.68 6.95 6.15
N TYR A 90 6.77 7.50 6.93
CA TYR A 90 6.91 7.54 8.37
C TYR A 90 5.63 7.10 9.07
N GLN A 91 5.80 6.69 10.33
CA GLN A 91 4.68 6.40 11.22
C GLN A 91 4.96 6.93 12.60
N LEU A 92 3.94 7.54 13.19
CA LEU A 92 3.92 7.97 14.58
C LEU A 92 2.64 7.45 15.21
N LYS A 93 2.76 6.76 16.33
CA LYS A 93 1.63 6.23 17.08
C LYS A 93 1.86 6.48 18.55
N GLY A 94 0.81 6.79 19.26
CA GLY A 94 0.88 6.94 20.71
C GLY A 94 -0.49 6.83 21.34
N GLY A 95 -0.48 6.50 22.60
CA GLY A 95 -1.73 6.40 23.36
C GLY A 95 -1.47 6.23 24.84
N GLY A 96 -2.55 6.26 25.56
CA GLY A 96 -2.51 6.08 27.00
C GLY A 96 -3.82 5.55 27.54
N LEU A 97 -3.69 4.79 28.61
CA LEU A 97 -4.78 4.31 29.45
C LEU A 97 -4.58 4.89 30.85
N TYR A 98 -5.60 5.53 31.39
CA TYR A 98 -5.65 5.97 32.76
C TYR A 98 -6.73 5.23 33.55
N ASN A 99 -6.35 4.48 34.56
CA ASN A 99 -7.24 3.79 35.48
C ASN A 99 -7.75 4.75 36.53
N ILE A 100 -9.01 5.14 36.42
CA ILE A 100 -9.69 6.00 37.41
C ILE A 100 -9.80 5.27 38.74
N ASN A 101 -10.15 3.98 38.66
CA ASN A 101 -10.20 3.02 39.77
C ASN A 101 -10.04 1.59 39.23
N ASP A 102 -10.16 0.59 40.11
CA ASP A 102 -9.94 -0.83 39.75
C ASP A 102 -10.90 -1.36 38.67
N ASN A 103 -12.03 -0.69 38.47
CA ASN A 103 -13.06 -1.12 37.53
C ASN A 103 -13.19 -0.24 36.30
N VAL A 104 -12.71 1.01 36.32
CA VAL A 104 -12.94 2.01 35.29
C VAL A 104 -11.62 2.58 34.79
N GLY A 105 -11.41 2.49 33.47
CA GLY A 105 -10.32 3.13 32.80
C GLY A 105 -10.80 3.95 31.59
N VAL A 106 -10.08 5.01 31.26
CA VAL A 106 -10.26 5.82 30.05
C VAL A 106 -9.00 5.74 29.22
N PHE A 107 -9.14 5.68 27.90
CA PHE A 107 -7.99 5.61 27.02
C PHE A 107 -8.14 6.54 25.81
N LEU A 108 -7.00 6.96 25.29
CA LEU A 108 -6.85 7.71 24.05
C LEU A 108 -5.73 7.11 23.23
N ASN A 109 -5.99 6.87 21.95
CA ASN A 109 -5.00 6.47 20.96
C ASN A 109 -5.00 7.47 19.80
N ALA A 110 -3.82 7.75 19.26
CA ALA A 110 -3.68 8.53 18.04
C ALA A 110 -2.55 7.95 17.17
N GLY A 111 -2.69 8.11 15.87
CA GLY A 111 -1.70 7.63 14.91
C GLY A 111 -1.69 8.46 13.64
N LEU A 112 -0.49 8.65 13.12
CA LEU A 112 -0.22 9.20 11.81
C LEU A 112 0.67 8.20 11.09
N VAL A 113 0.19 7.66 9.96
CA VAL A 113 0.88 6.63 9.19
C VAL A 113 0.87 7.01 7.72
N GLU A 114 2.02 7.00 7.09
CA GLU A 114 2.14 7.05 5.65
C GLU A 114 2.34 5.65 5.09
N LYS A 115 1.71 5.38 3.95
CA LYS A 115 1.86 4.18 3.15
C LYS A 115 2.37 4.58 1.78
N ALA A 116 3.47 3.99 1.34
CA ALA A 116 3.96 4.19 -0.01
C ALA A 116 2.93 3.71 -1.05
N PRO A 117 2.84 4.37 -2.22
CA PRO A 117 2.01 3.90 -3.32
C PRO A 117 2.48 2.52 -3.79
N ILE A 118 1.58 1.75 -4.37
CA ILE A 118 1.90 0.47 -5.01
C ILE A 118 2.70 0.72 -6.30
N LEU A 119 3.39 -0.32 -6.78
CA LEU A 119 4.21 -0.26 -7.99
C LEU A 119 3.51 0.44 -9.16
N ASP A 120 2.29 0.02 -9.51
CA ASP A 120 1.56 0.54 -10.69
C ASP A 120 1.25 2.05 -10.62
N ASN A 121 1.38 2.65 -9.44
CA ASN A 121 1.28 4.10 -9.25
C ASN A 121 2.63 4.82 -9.27
N VAL A 122 3.74 4.07 -9.31
CA VAL A 122 5.12 4.57 -9.32
C VAL A 122 5.79 4.34 -10.66
N ILE A 123 5.66 3.13 -11.20
CA ILE A 123 6.14 2.78 -12.54
C ILE A 123 4.93 2.22 -13.31
N TYR A 124 4.58 2.87 -14.41
CA TYR A 124 3.49 2.44 -15.27
C TYR A 124 3.91 1.22 -16.11
N TYR A 125 2.93 0.51 -16.66
CA TYR A 125 3.17 -0.69 -17.47
C TYR A 125 4.03 -0.46 -18.73
N ASP A 126 4.14 0.80 -19.19
CA ASP A 126 4.99 1.22 -20.30
C ASP A 126 6.42 1.59 -19.86
N GLY A 127 6.76 1.33 -18.58
CA GLY A 127 8.05 1.69 -18.00
C GLY A 127 8.20 3.17 -17.62
N THR A 128 7.18 4.00 -17.82
CA THR A 128 7.25 5.41 -17.44
C THR A 128 7.18 5.56 -15.92
N VAL A 129 8.12 6.32 -15.33
CA VAL A 129 8.12 6.64 -13.90
C VAL A 129 7.16 7.81 -13.64
N ALA A 130 6.27 7.62 -12.67
CA ALA A 130 5.33 8.65 -12.23
C ALA A 130 6.08 9.84 -11.63
N THR A 131 5.71 11.05 -12.03
CA THR A 131 6.25 12.27 -11.42
C THR A 131 5.59 12.49 -10.07
N ASP A 132 6.37 12.49 -8.99
CA ASP A 132 5.94 12.75 -7.62
C ASP A 132 4.77 11.85 -7.15
N PRO A 133 4.99 10.53 -7.02
CA PRO A 133 3.98 9.62 -6.52
C PRO A 133 3.69 9.90 -5.04
N ALA A 134 2.44 10.27 -4.72
CA ALA A 134 2.03 10.66 -3.38
C ALA A 134 1.85 9.46 -2.45
N ASN A 135 2.37 9.57 -1.22
CA ASN A 135 2.07 8.63 -0.15
C ASN A 135 0.61 8.77 0.32
N GLU A 136 -0.06 7.65 0.54
CA GLU A 136 -1.34 7.63 1.24
C GLU A 136 -1.12 7.92 2.73
N LYS A 137 -2.00 8.71 3.36
CA LYS A 137 -1.87 9.12 4.76
C LYS A 137 -3.08 8.69 5.58
N PHE A 138 -2.82 8.09 6.71
CA PHE A 138 -3.82 7.72 7.70
C PHE A 138 -3.62 8.56 8.96
N ILE A 139 -4.64 9.35 9.32
CA ILE A 139 -4.69 10.12 10.56
C ILE A 139 -5.81 9.54 11.39
N ALA A 140 -5.45 8.81 12.43
CA ALA A 140 -6.40 8.07 13.25
C ALA A 140 -6.42 8.57 14.70
N SER A 141 -7.59 8.58 15.31
CA SER A 141 -7.78 8.80 16.72
C SER A 141 -8.89 7.92 17.28
N GLU A 142 -8.73 7.46 18.49
CA GLU A 142 -9.70 6.67 19.22
C GLU A 142 -9.72 7.12 20.68
N PHE A 143 -10.92 7.34 21.23
CA PHE A 143 -11.14 7.59 22.65
C PHE A 143 -12.15 6.57 23.17
N GLY A 144 -11.92 6.03 24.35
CA GLY A 144 -12.85 5.07 24.92
C GLY A 144 -12.77 4.93 26.43
N VAL A 145 -13.73 4.17 26.93
CA VAL A 145 -13.89 3.84 28.34
C VAL A 145 -13.96 2.33 28.49
N ASN A 146 -13.20 1.81 29.41
CA ASN A 146 -13.23 0.42 29.85
C ASN A 146 -13.96 0.34 31.22
N TYR A 147 -14.87 -0.59 31.33
CA TYR A 147 -15.44 -0.99 32.60
C TYR A 147 -15.27 -2.50 32.79
N GLY A 148 -14.73 -2.91 33.93
CA GLY A 148 -14.49 -4.33 34.19
C GLY A 148 -14.75 -4.71 35.66
N THR A 149 -15.29 -5.90 35.82
CA THR A 149 -15.42 -6.61 37.10
C THR A 149 -14.82 -8.02 36.94
N GLU A 150 -14.81 -8.80 38.04
CA GLU A 150 -14.34 -10.21 37.93
C GLU A 150 -15.12 -11.04 36.92
N LYS A 151 -16.41 -10.75 36.69
CA LYS A 151 -17.32 -11.57 35.88
C LYS A 151 -17.68 -10.93 34.53
N PHE A 152 -17.51 -9.65 34.40
CA PHE A 152 -18.01 -8.90 33.24
C PHE A 152 -17.08 -7.76 32.85
N GLY A 153 -16.92 -7.52 31.57
CA GLY A 153 -16.16 -6.41 31.01
C GLY A 153 -16.89 -5.77 29.85
N VAL A 154 -16.83 -4.45 29.75
CA VAL A 154 -17.32 -3.63 28.63
C VAL A 154 -16.26 -2.62 28.25
N LYS A 155 -16.01 -2.51 26.94
CA LYS A 155 -15.26 -1.40 26.35
C LYS A 155 -16.20 -0.66 25.40
N VAL A 156 -16.24 0.65 25.50
CA VAL A 156 -16.93 1.53 24.54
C VAL A 156 -15.93 2.52 24.02
N SER A 157 -15.81 2.62 22.70
CA SER A 157 -14.93 3.59 22.07
C SER A 157 -15.59 4.29 20.88
N ALA A 158 -15.11 5.50 20.62
CA ALA A 158 -15.40 6.26 19.41
C ALA A 158 -14.09 6.50 18.67
N TYR A 159 -14.12 6.30 17.36
CA TYR A 159 -12.95 6.50 16.51
C TYR A 159 -13.23 7.41 15.31
N ASN A 160 -12.17 8.04 14.83
CA ASN A 160 -12.13 8.75 13.56
C ASN A 160 -10.82 8.43 12.85
N THR A 161 -10.89 8.07 11.57
CA THR A 161 -9.75 7.88 10.70
C THR A 161 -9.97 8.63 9.40
N ASP A 162 -9.08 9.58 9.12
CA ASP A 162 -8.97 10.23 7.82
C ASP A 162 -7.93 9.50 6.98
N TRP A 163 -8.34 9.01 5.83
CA TRP A 163 -7.46 8.43 4.82
C TRP A 163 -7.34 9.39 3.67
N LYS A 164 -6.16 9.96 3.51
CA LYS A 164 -5.85 11.00 2.53
C LYS A 164 -4.99 10.49 1.40
N ASP A 165 -5.10 11.14 0.24
CA ASP A 165 -4.31 10.85 -0.95
C ASP A 165 -4.41 9.39 -1.42
N ARG A 166 -5.55 8.74 -1.19
CA ARG A 166 -5.76 7.35 -1.56
C ARG A 166 -5.73 7.16 -3.07
N ASN A 167 -4.98 6.17 -3.51
CA ASN A 167 -4.95 5.74 -4.90
C ASN A 167 -5.93 4.56 -5.10
N LEU A 168 -6.82 4.71 -6.08
CA LEU A 168 -7.81 3.69 -6.44
C LEU A 168 -7.66 3.34 -7.92
N THR A 169 -7.69 2.06 -8.21
CA THR A 169 -7.77 1.55 -9.58
C THR A 169 -9.18 1.04 -9.84
N LYS A 170 -9.78 1.44 -10.96
CA LYS A 170 -11.11 1.00 -11.36
C LYS A 170 -11.09 0.56 -12.82
N SER A 171 -11.54 -0.65 -13.06
CA SER A 171 -11.80 -1.15 -14.41
C SER A 171 -13.16 -0.64 -14.89
N VAL A 172 -13.20 -0.04 -16.08
CA VAL A 172 -14.42 0.48 -16.71
C VAL A 172 -14.56 -0.15 -18.08
N SER A 173 -15.70 -0.80 -18.34
CA SER A 173 -16.00 -1.33 -19.66
C SER A 173 -16.39 -0.18 -20.59
N THR A 174 -15.70 -0.02 -21.72
CA THR A 174 -15.91 1.07 -22.69
C THR A 174 -16.67 0.61 -23.93
N GLY A 175 -16.99 -0.68 -24.08
CA GLY A 175 -17.63 -1.24 -25.27
C GLY A 175 -19.13 -1.49 -25.13
N GLN A 176 -19.90 -1.11 -26.16
CA GLN A 176 -21.24 -1.63 -26.41
C GLN A 176 -21.12 -2.87 -27.33
N GLY A 177 -21.12 -4.07 -26.75
CA GLY A 177 -21.09 -5.32 -27.53
C GLY A 177 -20.37 -6.46 -26.79
N SER A 178 -20.37 -7.65 -27.41
CA SER A 178 -19.78 -8.88 -26.84
C SER A 178 -18.23 -8.87 -26.74
N SER A 179 -17.56 -7.82 -27.17
CA SER A 179 -16.13 -7.59 -27.04
C SER A 179 -15.93 -6.29 -26.26
N GLY A 180 -16.28 -6.31 -24.97
CA GLY A 180 -16.09 -5.14 -24.12
C GLY A 180 -14.61 -4.90 -23.88
N ASP A 181 -14.06 -3.86 -24.48
CA ASP A 181 -12.77 -3.34 -24.06
C ASP A 181 -12.89 -2.82 -22.63
N THR A 182 -11.91 -3.12 -21.82
CA THR A 182 -11.85 -2.71 -20.42
C THR A 182 -10.69 -1.75 -20.24
N ASP A 183 -11.00 -0.49 -19.93
CA ASP A 183 -10.00 0.49 -19.55
C ASP A 183 -9.78 0.49 -18.05
N ILE A 184 -8.54 0.75 -17.66
CA ILE A 184 -8.17 0.93 -16.25
C ILE A 184 -8.03 2.42 -15.98
N ILE A 185 -8.86 2.91 -15.05
CA ILE A 185 -8.81 4.29 -14.60
C ILE A 185 -8.11 4.34 -13.24
N PHE A 186 -7.05 5.16 -13.16
CA PHE A 186 -6.35 5.46 -11.92
C PHE A 186 -6.94 6.74 -11.30
N LEU A 187 -7.55 6.61 -10.15
CA LEU A 187 -8.05 7.73 -9.36
C LEU A 187 -7.01 8.04 -8.27
N LYS A 188 -6.42 9.22 -8.31
CA LYS A 188 -5.44 9.70 -7.33
C LYS A 188 -6.04 10.76 -6.43
N GLY A 189 -5.56 10.83 -5.18
CA GLY A 189 -5.94 11.90 -4.26
C GLY A 189 -7.37 11.78 -3.72
N VAL A 190 -7.88 10.57 -3.55
CA VAL A 190 -9.22 10.35 -2.97
C VAL A 190 -9.14 10.41 -1.44
N ASP A 191 -9.84 11.34 -0.84
CA ASP A 191 -9.96 11.43 0.62
C ASP A 191 -11.17 10.65 1.12
N GLN A 192 -10.98 9.89 2.20
CA GLN A 192 -12.03 9.15 2.89
C GLN A 192 -11.99 9.42 4.38
N ASN A 193 -13.16 9.52 5.00
CA ASN A 193 -13.30 9.60 6.45
C ASN A 193 -14.10 8.40 6.96
N HIS A 194 -13.54 7.71 7.95
CA HIS A 194 -14.15 6.59 8.65
C HIS A 194 -14.31 6.94 10.11
N LYS A 195 -15.54 6.93 10.61
CA LYS A 195 -15.84 7.20 12.03
C LYS A 195 -16.94 6.28 12.52
N GLY A 196 -16.83 5.91 13.77
CA GLY A 196 -17.81 5.02 14.38
C GLY A 196 -17.69 4.94 15.88
N ILE A 197 -18.59 4.13 16.43
CA ILE A 197 -18.61 3.74 17.85
C ILE A 197 -18.55 2.22 17.89
N GLU A 198 -17.71 1.69 18.77
CA GLU A 198 -17.55 0.26 18.99
C GLU A 198 -17.89 -0.08 20.43
N ILE A 199 -18.54 -1.22 20.63
CA ILE A 199 -18.88 -1.76 21.93
C ILE A 199 -18.41 -3.22 21.97
N GLU A 200 -17.47 -3.49 22.87
CA GLU A 200 -17.01 -4.84 23.17
C GLU A 200 -17.54 -5.27 24.52
N THR A 201 -18.00 -6.51 24.63
CA THR A 201 -18.43 -7.11 25.91
C THR A 201 -17.74 -8.44 26.12
N LYS A 202 -17.33 -8.71 27.35
CA LYS A 202 -16.71 -9.95 27.77
C LYS A 202 -17.41 -10.48 29.02
N VAL A 203 -17.87 -11.71 28.98
CA VAL A 203 -18.40 -12.45 30.14
C VAL A 203 -17.43 -13.57 30.45
N LYS A 204 -17.12 -13.77 31.74
CA LYS A 204 -16.24 -14.84 32.22
C LYS A 204 -17.05 -15.92 32.93
#